data_29f3e257a799c6849174d37bfd7fda5b
#
_entry.id   29f3e257a799c6849174d37bfd7fda5b
#
_cell.length_a   1.000
_cell.length_b   1.000
_cell.length_c   1.000
_cell.angle_alpha   90.00
_cell.angle_beta   90.00
_cell.angle_gamma   90.00
#
_symmetry.space_group_name_H-M   'P 1'
#
loop_
_entity.id
_entity.type
_entity.pdbx_description
1 polymer ?
#
loop_
_entity_poly.entity_id
_entity_poly.type
_entity_poly.pdbx_seq_one_letter_code
_entity_poly.pdbx_strand_id
1 'polypeptide(L)'
;MIMKIFRKFAHRNLNYRRKMNKKRLLTICMFIATAGTLHAQSFETATQAVKNMGVGWNLGNTLDANNNNGNRQDLTSETCWGQPYTKPELMKMMKEAGFGAIRVPVTWFPHMDTSNKVDAAWMKRVHEVVDYVLDNGMYCILNVHHDTGDGNFHWLHASTKTYNNVKGKYEALWQQIAEEFKDYGEKLLFEAYNEMLDDDNCWNYPSWYSNKAYNATSAKDSYDAINKYAQSFVDVVRATGGNNTKRNLVVNTYAAACGGEWGNGHPNETLTELVIPTDTKAGSGHIAVEVHTYPGVTNMTNTKNEVNALFSRLKSKLTDAKGVPVIIGEWGTANNGETDYDVRHDNVIEFADYFVKKAKEYNCATFHWMGLTDGTNRSLPVFNQADLAETIVKAYHGNTGGFKYPTRDDITSEYEVTYNNQWSELNLIQGTISTSTYKGLELELAEAPAAKAFQFKVYPSEKTQDITAAKSTLTFTSAMGTSISRITMQSSQAGNKTTVKNVYLIKKDGTKQKTEVSAFWGCSVTENIITGIMPVTYTRSTDHHIYNLSGQRVTNPGKGIYIQNGKKFYRK
;
A
#
# COMPACT_ATOMS: atom_id res chain seq x y z
N MET A 1 -65.92 -31.51 -19.55
CA MET A 1 -64.81 -32.50 -19.65
C MET A 1 -63.56 -32.09 -18.87
N ILE A 2 -63.33 -30.87 -18.65
CA ILE A 2 -62.13 -30.33 -17.94
C ILE A 2 -62.19 -30.50 -16.41
N MET A 3 -63.36 -30.44 -15.80
CA MET A 3 -63.52 -30.59 -14.33
C MET A 3 -63.32 -32.03 -13.78
N LYS A 4 -63.35 -33.06 -14.63
CA LYS A 4 -63.06 -34.44 -14.19
C LYS A 4 -61.55 -34.76 -14.14
N ILE A 5 -60.71 -33.99 -14.80
CA ILE A 5 -59.25 -34.16 -14.81
C ILE A 5 -58.61 -33.56 -13.55
N PHE A 6 -59.13 -32.44 -13.08
CA PHE A 6 -58.63 -31.80 -11.85
C PHE A 6 -58.93 -32.57 -10.58
N ARG A 7 -60.04 -33.32 -10.49
CA ARG A 7 -60.35 -34.16 -9.31
C ARG A 7 -59.45 -35.41 -9.22
N LYS A 8 -58.93 -35.94 -10.31
CA LYS A 8 -58.00 -37.07 -10.29
C LYS A 8 -56.59 -36.71 -9.88
N PHE A 9 -56.17 -35.46 -10.12
CA PHE A 9 -54.85 -34.95 -9.68
C PHE A 9 -54.83 -34.59 -8.18
N ALA A 10 -55.92 -34.06 -7.67
CA ALA A 10 -56.02 -33.72 -6.22
C ALA A 10 -56.05 -34.95 -5.33
N HIS A 11 -56.65 -36.07 -5.74
CA HIS A 11 -56.69 -37.32 -4.96
C HIS A 11 -55.37 -38.12 -4.99
N ARG A 12 -54.51 -37.94 -6.00
CA ARG A 12 -53.19 -38.61 -6.01
C ARG A 12 -52.17 -37.88 -5.11
N ASN A 13 -52.28 -36.60 -4.91
CA ASN A 13 -51.37 -35.83 -4.06
C ASN A 13 -51.69 -35.96 -2.54
N LEU A 14 -52.94 -36.27 -2.18
CA LEU A 14 -53.32 -36.50 -0.77
C LEU A 14 -52.87 -37.85 -0.21
N ASN A 15 -52.75 -38.87 -1.07
CA ASN A 15 -52.29 -40.20 -0.67
C ASN A 15 -50.75 -40.32 -0.58
N TYR A 16 -50.00 -39.42 -1.21
CA TYR A 16 -48.54 -39.36 -1.09
C TYR A 16 -48.11 -38.71 0.24
N ARG A 17 -48.92 -37.84 0.81
CA ARG A 17 -48.64 -37.17 2.13
C ARG A 17 -48.95 -38.04 3.37
N ARG A 18 -49.66 -39.14 3.21
CA ARG A 18 -50.06 -40.00 4.35
C ARG A 18 -49.12 -41.17 4.67
N LYS A 19 -48.03 -41.35 3.91
CA LYS A 19 -47.03 -42.41 4.14
C LYS A 19 -45.61 -41.88 4.41
N MET A 20 -45.46 -40.68 4.93
CA MET A 20 -44.18 -40.29 5.52
C MET A 20 -44.15 -40.86 6.95
N ASN A 21 -43.40 -41.93 7.14
CA ASN A 21 -43.15 -42.55 8.40
C ASN A 21 -42.66 -41.52 9.43
N LYS A 22 -43.21 -41.52 10.65
CA LYS A 22 -42.76 -40.70 11.80
C LYS A 22 -41.23 -40.73 11.99
N LYS A 23 -40.56 -41.83 11.59
CA LYS A 23 -39.11 -41.97 11.63
C LYS A 23 -38.38 -41.01 10.65
N ARG A 24 -38.97 -40.64 9.49
CA ARG A 24 -38.38 -39.69 8.55
C ARG A 24 -38.57 -38.24 9.02
N LEU A 25 -39.66 -37.96 9.75
CA LEU A 25 -39.86 -36.64 10.34
C LEU A 25 -38.89 -36.39 11.51
N LEU A 26 -38.63 -37.44 12.34
CA LEU A 26 -37.61 -37.34 13.39
C LEU A 26 -36.20 -37.20 12.84
N THR A 27 -35.87 -37.86 11.72
CA THR A 27 -34.57 -37.76 11.06
C THR A 27 -34.38 -36.36 10.40
N ILE A 28 -35.43 -35.76 9.85
CA ILE A 28 -35.36 -34.38 9.31
C ILE A 28 -35.27 -33.36 10.45
N CYS A 29 -35.97 -33.57 11.59
CA CYS A 29 -35.81 -32.69 12.75
C CYS A 29 -34.45 -32.90 13.46
N MET A 30 -33.85 -34.09 13.48
CA MET A 30 -32.50 -34.28 13.99
C MET A 30 -31.43 -33.71 13.01
N PHE A 31 -31.65 -33.72 11.69
CA PHE A 31 -30.74 -33.05 10.75
C PHE A 31 -30.84 -31.53 10.81
N ILE A 32 -31.96 -30.95 11.22
CA ILE A 32 -32.11 -29.50 11.43
C ILE A 32 -31.53 -29.10 12.80
N ALA A 33 -31.49 -29.99 13.77
CA ALA A 33 -30.92 -29.71 15.10
C ALA A 33 -29.39 -29.90 15.18
N THR A 34 -28.77 -30.56 14.18
CA THR A 34 -27.31 -30.67 14.05
C THR A 34 -26.72 -29.74 13.00
N ALA A 35 -27.55 -29.00 12.26
CA ALA A 35 -27.13 -27.94 11.38
C ALA A 35 -27.14 -26.61 12.14
N GLY A 36 -26.10 -26.39 12.91
CA GLY A 36 -25.90 -25.00 13.31
C GLY A 36 -25.51 -24.75 14.76
N THR A 37 -24.51 -25.35 15.28
CA THR A 37 -23.49 -24.50 15.87
C THR A 37 -22.60 -24.06 14.72
N LEU A 38 -23.06 -23.09 13.92
CA LEU A 38 -22.18 -22.12 13.32
C LEU A 38 -21.43 -21.53 14.52
N HIS A 39 -20.25 -22.06 14.81
CA HIS A 39 -19.29 -21.32 15.59
C HIS A 39 -19.09 -20.07 14.76
N ALA A 40 -19.72 -18.98 15.16
CA ALA A 40 -19.37 -17.67 14.67
C ALA A 40 -17.86 -17.60 14.87
N GLN A 41 -17.10 -17.63 13.79
CA GLN A 41 -15.64 -17.57 13.83
C GLN A 41 -15.32 -16.33 14.67
N SER A 42 -14.76 -16.55 15.87
CA SER A 42 -14.34 -15.45 16.72
C SER A 42 -13.19 -14.78 15.98
N PHE A 43 -13.33 -13.50 15.66
CA PHE A 43 -12.20 -12.72 15.12
C PHE A 43 -11.07 -12.76 16.16
N GLU A 44 -9.86 -12.81 15.66
CA GLU A 44 -8.68 -12.70 16.51
C GLU A 44 -8.67 -11.34 17.23
N THR A 45 -8.04 -11.27 18.37
CA THR A 45 -7.87 -9.99 19.09
C THR A 45 -6.91 -9.08 18.35
N ALA A 46 -6.95 -7.77 18.63
CA ALA A 46 -6.01 -6.80 18.07
C ALA A 46 -4.55 -7.18 18.38
N THR A 47 -4.29 -7.75 19.57
CA THR A 47 -2.94 -8.25 19.93
C THR A 47 -2.49 -9.40 19.03
N GLN A 48 -3.39 -10.32 18.70
CA GLN A 48 -3.08 -11.42 17.78
C GLN A 48 -2.88 -10.91 16.36
N ALA A 49 -3.76 -10.00 15.88
CA ALA A 49 -3.66 -9.38 14.57
C ALA A 49 -2.32 -8.63 14.40
N VAL A 50 -1.96 -7.78 15.37
CA VAL A 50 -0.68 -7.03 15.34
C VAL A 50 0.51 -7.98 15.28
N LYS A 51 0.53 -9.04 16.07
CA LYS A 51 1.58 -10.06 16.02
C LYS A 51 1.63 -10.78 14.67
N ASN A 52 0.47 -11.08 14.06
CA ASN A 52 0.38 -11.81 12.80
C ASN A 52 0.70 -10.93 11.57
N MET A 53 0.51 -9.61 11.65
CA MET A 53 0.90 -8.64 10.62
C MET A 53 2.41 -8.61 10.41
N GLY A 54 3.18 -8.62 11.49
CA GLY A 54 4.65 -8.57 11.46
C GLY A 54 5.19 -7.29 10.85
N VAL A 55 5.78 -7.42 9.67
CA VAL A 55 6.26 -6.28 8.87
C VAL A 55 5.31 -5.98 7.73
N GLY A 56 5.01 -4.71 7.54
CA GLY A 56 4.12 -4.18 6.51
C GLY A 56 4.77 -3.07 5.69
N TRP A 57 4.02 -2.63 4.70
CA TRP A 57 4.40 -1.54 3.81
C TRP A 57 3.19 -0.62 3.58
N ASN A 58 3.45 0.68 3.38
CA ASN A 58 2.43 1.65 3.02
C ASN A 58 2.31 1.78 1.51
N LEU A 59 1.10 1.59 0.96
CA LEU A 59 0.77 1.92 -0.42
C LEU A 59 0.53 3.44 -0.54
N GLY A 60 1.51 4.24 -0.10
CA GLY A 60 1.41 5.70 -0.08
C GLY A 60 1.53 6.34 -1.45
N ASN A 61 1.10 7.61 -1.53
CA ASN A 61 1.06 8.42 -2.74
C ASN A 61 0.20 7.84 -3.88
N THR A 62 -0.83 7.07 -3.53
CA THR A 62 -1.79 6.47 -4.46
C THR A 62 -3.23 6.91 -4.16
N LEU A 63 -3.98 6.13 -3.41
CA LEU A 63 -5.36 6.51 -3.04
C LEU A 63 -5.42 7.66 -2.01
N ASP A 64 -4.32 7.98 -1.38
CA ASP A 64 -4.14 9.19 -0.57
C ASP A 64 -3.80 10.43 -1.39
N ALA A 65 -3.33 10.26 -2.64
CA ALA A 65 -2.93 11.36 -3.50
C ALA A 65 -4.10 12.26 -3.91
N ASN A 66 -3.82 13.55 -4.02
CA ASN A 66 -4.79 14.56 -4.43
C ASN A 66 -4.11 15.68 -5.21
N ASN A 67 -4.84 16.36 -6.08
CA ASN A 67 -4.27 17.37 -6.98
C ASN A 67 -4.22 18.80 -6.40
N ASN A 68 -4.50 18.97 -5.13
CA ASN A 68 -4.40 20.23 -4.37
C ASN A 68 -5.15 21.44 -4.96
N ASN A 69 -6.07 21.24 -5.91
CA ASN A 69 -6.80 22.35 -6.56
C ASN A 69 -8.13 22.71 -5.88
N GLY A 70 -8.47 22.06 -4.78
CA GLY A 70 -9.70 22.29 -4.01
C GLY A 70 -10.99 21.78 -4.66
N ASN A 71 -10.93 21.20 -5.86
CA ASN A 71 -12.07 20.69 -6.59
C ASN A 71 -12.31 19.20 -6.29
N ARG A 72 -13.55 18.76 -6.53
CA ARG A 72 -13.89 17.35 -6.56
C ARG A 72 -13.04 16.62 -7.61
N GLN A 73 -12.56 15.44 -7.27
CA GLN A 73 -11.64 14.66 -8.08
C GLN A 73 -12.28 13.34 -8.57
N ASP A 74 -11.72 12.80 -9.62
CA ASP A 74 -12.06 11.49 -10.16
C ASP A 74 -10.94 10.47 -9.87
N LEU A 75 -10.98 9.32 -10.53
CA LEU A 75 -10.00 8.25 -10.33
C LEU A 75 -8.56 8.63 -10.72
N THR A 76 -8.36 9.69 -11.52
CA THR A 76 -7.02 10.14 -11.92
C THR A 76 -6.21 10.69 -10.76
N SER A 77 -6.85 11.01 -9.64
CA SER A 77 -6.15 11.40 -8.40
C SER A 77 -5.17 10.32 -7.94
N GLU A 78 -5.48 9.03 -8.11
CA GLU A 78 -4.60 7.92 -7.73
C GLU A 78 -3.18 8.03 -8.33
N THR A 79 -3.05 8.71 -9.46
CA THR A 79 -1.76 8.82 -10.18
C THR A 79 -1.14 10.21 -10.13
N CYS A 80 -1.80 11.19 -9.50
CA CYS A 80 -1.39 12.59 -9.62
C CYS A 80 -0.09 12.92 -8.85
N TRP A 81 0.36 12.06 -7.94
CA TRP A 81 1.65 12.18 -7.25
C TRP A 81 2.72 11.26 -7.82
N GLY A 82 2.57 10.84 -9.10
CA GLY A 82 3.60 10.11 -9.86
C GLY A 82 3.57 8.60 -9.72
N GLN A 83 2.64 8.05 -8.95
CA GLN A 83 2.45 6.60 -8.89
C GLN A 83 1.57 6.11 -10.05
N PRO A 84 1.78 4.89 -10.54
CA PRO A 84 0.86 4.27 -11.48
C PRO A 84 -0.42 3.78 -10.78
N TYR A 85 -1.46 3.50 -11.55
CA TYR A 85 -2.59 2.74 -11.02
C TYR A 85 -2.11 1.43 -10.39
N THR A 86 -2.54 1.20 -9.15
CA THR A 86 -2.16 -0.01 -8.39
C THR A 86 -2.70 -1.26 -9.08
N LYS A 87 -1.84 -2.27 -9.21
CA LYS A 87 -2.16 -3.56 -9.81
C LYS A 87 -2.00 -4.70 -8.80
N PRO A 88 -2.72 -5.83 -8.97
CA PRO A 88 -2.63 -6.96 -8.04
C PRO A 88 -1.23 -7.59 -7.99
N GLU A 89 -0.44 -7.50 -9.07
CA GLU A 89 0.93 -8.03 -9.13
C GLU A 89 1.86 -7.39 -8.11
N LEU A 90 1.65 -6.10 -7.80
CA LEU A 90 2.40 -5.40 -6.76
C LEU A 90 2.16 -6.03 -5.38
N MET A 91 0.91 -6.33 -5.05
CA MET A 91 0.57 -6.96 -3.77
C MET A 91 1.08 -8.40 -3.70
N LYS A 92 1.09 -9.10 -4.82
CA LYS A 92 1.68 -10.43 -4.92
C LYS A 92 3.19 -10.37 -4.66
N MET A 93 3.92 -9.44 -5.26
CA MET A 93 5.36 -9.25 -5.02
C MET A 93 5.63 -8.98 -3.54
N MET A 94 4.89 -8.06 -2.91
CA MET A 94 5.06 -7.75 -1.49
C MET A 94 4.83 -8.98 -0.60
N LYS A 95 3.81 -9.78 -0.90
CA LYS A 95 3.56 -11.03 -0.19
C LYS A 95 4.68 -12.04 -0.34
N GLU A 96 5.17 -12.23 -1.56
CA GLU A 96 6.26 -13.17 -1.87
C GLU A 96 7.59 -12.72 -1.25
N ALA A 97 7.81 -11.40 -1.16
CA ALA A 97 8.94 -10.82 -0.46
C ALA A 97 8.92 -11.06 1.06
N GLY A 98 7.76 -11.41 1.64
CA GLY A 98 7.63 -11.73 3.05
C GLY A 98 6.90 -10.68 3.89
N PHE A 99 6.28 -9.66 3.27
CA PHE A 99 5.44 -8.71 3.98
C PHE A 99 4.12 -9.38 4.39
N GLY A 100 3.70 -9.15 5.63
CA GLY A 100 2.47 -9.73 6.20
C GLY A 100 1.26 -8.81 6.11
N ALA A 101 1.47 -7.51 5.88
CA ALA A 101 0.43 -6.50 5.87
C ALA A 101 0.71 -5.35 4.91
N ILE A 102 -0.36 -4.71 4.43
CA ILE A 102 -0.32 -3.46 3.66
C ILE A 102 -1.24 -2.45 4.34
N ARG A 103 -0.72 -1.26 4.63
CA ARG A 103 -1.56 -0.12 4.96
C ARG A 103 -1.93 0.60 3.66
N VAL A 104 -3.22 0.84 3.46
CA VAL A 104 -3.81 1.48 2.28
C VAL A 104 -4.34 2.84 2.70
N PRO A 105 -3.53 3.90 2.62
CA PRO A 105 -3.96 5.25 2.91
C PRO A 105 -4.92 5.75 1.83
N VAL A 106 -6.02 6.40 2.27
CA VAL A 106 -7.07 6.93 1.36
C VAL A 106 -7.49 8.31 1.79
N THR A 107 -7.49 9.26 0.86
CA THR A 107 -8.09 10.59 1.02
C THR A 107 -9.50 10.57 0.45
N TRP A 108 -10.50 10.93 1.27
CA TRP A 108 -11.90 10.76 0.93
C TRP A 108 -12.59 12.06 0.52
N PHE A 109 -12.24 13.18 1.14
CA PHE A 109 -12.97 14.45 0.96
C PHE A 109 -13.07 14.92 -0.50
N PRO A 110 -12.02 14.84 -1.34
CA PRO A 110 -12.13 15.23 -2.75
C PRO A 110 -13.09 14.34 -3.55
N HIS A 111 -13.45 13.19 -3.03
CA HIS A 111 -14.35 12.20 -3.64
C HIS A 111 -15.73 12.14 -2.96
N MET A 112 -16.06 13.16 -2.15
CA MET A 112 -17.36 13.28 -1.50
C MET A 112 -18.16 14.42 -2.12
N ASP A 113 -19.49 14.25 -2.23
CA ASP A 113 -20.38 15.32 -2.65
C ASP A 113 -20.80 16.21 -1.47
N THR A 114 -21.59 17.24 -1.77
CA THR A 114 -22.10 18.19 -0.75
C THR A 114 -23.09 17.58 0.24
N SER A 115 -23.61 16.39 -0.04
CA SER A 115 -24.45 15.60 0.89
C SER A 115 -23.63 14.59 1.72
N ASN A 116 -22.31 14.67 1.67
CA ASN A 116 -21.34 13.77 2.31
C ASN A 116 -21.34 12.34 1.73
N LYS A 117 -21.85 12.15 0.52
CA LYS A 117 -21.85 10.86 -0.14
C LYS A 117 -20.55 10.66 -0.89
N VAL A 118 -19.89 9.53 -0.64
CA VAL A 118 -18.67 9.10 -1.36
C VAL A 118 -19.05 8.71 -2.79
N ASP A 119 -18.21 9.11 -3.75
CA ASP A 119 -18.35 8.73 -5.16
C ASP A 119 -18.28 7.21 -5.31
N ALA A 120 -19.25 6.64 -6.05
CA ALA A 120 -19.36 5.20 -6.19
C ALA A 120 -18.18 4.57 -6.98
N ALA A 121 -17.60 5.31 -7.94
CA ALA A 121 -16.44 4.83 -8.69
C ALA A 121 -15.19 4.84 -7.79
N TRP A 122 -15.04 5.86 -6.94
CA TRP A 122 -13.97 5.90 -5.95
C TRP A 122 -14.09 4.77 -4.93
N MET A 123 -15.26 4.59 -4.31
CA MET A 123 -15.49 3.48 -3.36
C MET A 123 -15.17 2.13 -4.00
N LYS A 124 -15.61 1.91 -5.25
CA LYS A 124 -15.29 0.70 -6.00
C LYS A 124 -13.78 0.54 -6.21
N ARG A 125 -13.06 1.63 -6.50
CA ARG A 125 -11.60 1.57 -6.68
C ARG A 125 -10.88 1.21 -5.38
N VAL A 126 -11.29 1.81 -4.27
CA VAL A 126 -10.75 1.45 -2.94
C VAL A 126 -11.01 -0.03 -2.65
N HIS A 127 -12.23 -0.51 -2.94
CA HIS A 127 -12.61 -1.92 -2.79
C HIS A 127 -11.67 -2.84 -3.59
N GLU A 128 -11.42 -2.55 -4.86
CA GLU A 128 -10.50 -3.31 -5.71
C GLU A 128 -9.08 -3.41 -5.12
N VAL A 129 -8.54 -2.30 -4.60
CA VAL A 129 -7.19 -2.29 -4.02
C VAL A 129 -7.14 -3.06 -2.69
N VAL A 130 -8.17 -2.95 -1.86
CA VAL A 130 -8.30 -3.75 -0.64
C VAL A 130 -8.34 -5.25 -0.98
N ASP A 131 -9.09 -5.63 -2.02
CA ASP A 131 -9.16 -7.03 -2.49
C ASP A 131 -7.79 -7.52 -2.95
N TYR A 132 -7.00 -6.72 -3.67
CA TYR A 132 -5.65 -7.12 -4.07
C TYR A 132 -4.77 -7.50 -2.87
N VAL A 133 -4.90 -6.81 -1.75
CA VAL A 133 -4.15 -7.13 -0.52
C VAL A 133 -4.67 -8.43 0.11
N LEU A 134 -5.98 -8.52 0.31
CA LEU A 134 -6.61 -9.63 1.03
C LEU A 134 -6.54 -10.95 0.25
N ASP A 135 -6.66 -10.92 -1.08
CA ASP A 135 -6.54 -12.09 -1.96
C ASP A 135 -5.15 -12.73 -1.89
N ASN A 136 -4.13 -11.94 -1.58
CA ASN A 136 -2.79 -12.45 -1.30
C ASN A 136 -2.62 -12.93 0.16
N GLY A 137 -3.69 -12.93 0.96
CA GLY A 137 -3.68 -13.40 2.34
C GLY A 137 -2.94 -12.50 3.32
N MET A 138 -2.66 -11.25 2.96
CA MET A 138 -2.09 -10.23 3.84
C MET A 138 -3.17 -9.54 4.68
N TYR A 139 -2.76 -8.88 5.75
CA TYR A 139 -3.61 -7.92 6.45
C TYR A 139 -3.68 -6.61 5.67
N CYS A 140 -4.82 -5.96 5.75
CA CYS A 140 -5.05 -4.63 5.17
C CYS A 140 -5.50 -3.67 6.26
N ILE A 141 -4.85 -2.51 6.37
CA ILE A 141 -5.33 -1.39 7.19
C ILE A 141 -5.84 -0.32 6.23
N LEU A 142 -7.12 0.00 6.29
CA LEU A 142 -7.78 1.03 5.50
C LEU A 142 -8.08 2.23 6.38
N ASN A 143 -7.72 3.45 5.94
CA ASN A 143 -7.84 4.64 6.78
C ASN A 143 -8.55 5.83 6.10
N VAL A 144 -8.61 6.93 6.86
CA VAL A 144 -8.94 8.28 6.43
C VAL A 144 -7.64 9.10 6.55
N HIS A 145 -7.01 9.45 5.40
CA HIS A 145 -5.61 9.91 5.39
C HIS A 145 -5.46 11.44 5.33
N HIS A 146 -5.34 12.06 4.15
CA HIS A 146 -5.15 13.51 4.02
C HIS A 146 -6.46 14.33 4.20
N ASP A 147 -7.50 13.72 4.72
CA ASP A 147 -8.61 14.40 5.37
C ASP A 147 -8.15 15.06 6.69
N THR A 148 -6.94 14.70 7.14
CA THR A 148 -6.18 15.23 8.29
C THR A 148 -4.84 15.82 7.82
N GLY A 149 -3.99 16.27 8.74
CA GLY A 149 -2.71 16.89 8.44
C GLY A 149 -2.85 18.38 8.15
N ASP A 150 -2.01 18.92 7.26
CA ASP A 150 -1.95 20.35 6.88
C ASP A 150 -2.17 20.61 5.38
N GLY A 151 -2.58 19.58 4.62
CA GLY A 151 -2.85 19.64 3.18
C GLY A 151 -4.16 20.37 2.83
N ASN A 152 -4.40 20.63 1.54
CA ASN A 152 -5.56 21.44 1.08
C ASN A 152 -6.94 20.79 1.30
N PHE A 153 -6.99 19.51 1.58
CA PHE A 153 -8.24 18.78 1.78
C PHE A 153 -8.49 18.37 3.23
N HIS A 154 -7.59 18.77 4.16
CA HIS A 154 -7.81 18.50 5.56
C HIS A 154 -9.05 19.25 6.08
N TRP A 155 -9.94 18.53 6.73
CA TRP A 155 -11.16 19.06 7.33
C TRP A 155 -11.40 18.50 8.73
N LEU A 156 -10.61 17.52 9.11
CA LEU A 156 -10.59 16.95 10.45
C LEU A 156 -9.45 17.59 11.25
N HIS A 157 -9.82 18.27 12.33
CA HIS A 157 -8.87 18.90 13.23
C HIS A 157 -9.09 18.44 14.66
N ALA A 158 -8.00 18.26 15.39
CA ALA A 158 -7.98 17.94 16.81
C ALA A 158 -8.36 19.16 17.64
N SER A 159 -9.60 19.58 17.53
CA SER A 159 -10.24 20.70 18.25
C SER A 159 -11.68 20.31 18.55
N THR A 160 -12.11 20.50 19.80
CA THR A 160 -13.50 20.20 20.20
C THR A 160 -14.50 21.05 19.43
N LYS A 161 -14.14 22.29 19.07
CA LYS A 161 -14.96 23.16 18.24
C LYS A 161 -15.17 22.55 16.85
N THR A 162 -14.07 22.18 16.18
CA THR A 162 -14.12 21.55 14.85
C THR A 162 -14.83 20.22 14.89
N TYR A 163 -14.55 19.35 15.86
CA TYR A 163 -15.26 18.09 16.03
C TYR A 163 -16.77 18.28 16.09
N ASN A 164 -17.26 19.20 16.93
CA ASN A 164 -18.71 19.44 17.05
C ASN A 164 -19.35 19.90 15.72
N ASN A 165 -18.62 20.63 14.89
CA ASN A 165 -19.10 21.09 13.59
C ASN A 165 -19.10 19.98 12.54
N VAL A 166 -18.14 19.07 12.54
CA VAL A 166 -17.94 18.08 11.47
C VAL A 166 -18.30 16.65 11.86
N LYS A 167 -18.66 16.40 13.12
CA LYS A 167 -18.98 15.06 13.64
C LYS A 167 -19.94 14.30 12.72
N GLY A 168 -21.04 14.90 12.34
CA GLY A 168 -22.03 14.24 11.47
C GLY A 168 -21.47 13.84 10.10
N LYS A 169 -20.58 14.65 9.51
CA LYS A 169 -19.88 14.33 8.26
C LYS A 169 -18.90 13.18 8.45
N TYR A 170 -18.12 13.19 9.55
CA TYR A 170 -17.16 12.15 9.89
C TYR A 170 -17.86 10.81 10.11
N GLU A 171 -18.94 10.81 10.88
CA GLU A 171 -19.74 9.61 11.12
C GLU A 171 -20.39 9.08 9.83
N ALA A 172 -20.90 9.98 8.96
CA ALA A 172 -21.46 9.59 7.66
C ALA A 172 -20.41 8.99 6.71
N LEU A 173 -19.16 9.46 6.74
CA LEU A 173 -18.07 8.88 5.98
C LEU A 173 -17.76 7.47 6.49
N TRP A 174 -17.53 7.30 7.79
CA TRP A 174 -17.23 5.99 8.36
C TRP A 174 -18.38 5.00 8.25
N GLN A 175 -19.62 5.46 8.31
CA GLN A 175 -20.78 4.60 8.06
C GLN A 175 -20.72 4.01 6.64
N GLN A 176 -20.43 4.82 5.62
CA GLN A 176 -20.34 4.35 4.24
C GLN A 176 -19.18 3.36 4.05
N ILE A 177 -17.99 3.67 4.57
CA ILE A 177 -16.85 2.76 4.50
C ILE A 177 -17.19 1.44 5.21
N ALA A 178 -17.72 1.52 6.43
CA ALA A 178 -18.01 0.33 7.23
C ALA A 178 -19.12 -0.55 6.62
N GLU A 179 -20.15 0.05 6.02
CA GLU A 179 -21.21 -0.69 5.30
C GLU A 179 -20.67 -1.41 4.06
N GLU A 180 -19.78 -0.78 3.29
CA GLU A 180 -19.18 -1.38 2.09
C GLU A 180 -18.39 -2.64 2.44
N PHE A 181 -17.64 -2.62 3.52
CA PHE A 181 -16.74 -3.70 3.91
C PHE A 181 -17.27 -4.57 5.07
N LYS A 182 -18.55 -4.49 5.42
CA LYS A 182 -19.08 -5.14 6.63
C LYS A 182 -18.96 -6.66 6.66
N ASP A 183 -18.93 -7.30 5.49
CA ASP A 183 -18.85 -8.76 5.35
C ASP A 183 -17.40 -9.27 5.21
N TYR A 184 -16.41 -8.37 5.16
CA TYR A 184 -14.99 -8.70 5.07
C TYR A 184 -14.47 -9.36 6.35
N GLY A 185 -13.51 -10.27 6.19
CA GLY A 185 -12.92 -11.04 7.29
C GLY A 185 -12.02 -10.21 8.22
N GLU A 186 -11.45 -10.90 9.18
CA GLU A 186 -10.64 -10.32 10.27
C GLU A 186 -9.33 -9.65 9.83
N LYS A 187 -8.84 -9.96 8.62
CA LYS A 187 -7.62 -9.37 8.07
C LYS A 187 -7.79 -7.94 7.54
N LEU A 188 -9.01 -7.44 7.42
CA LEU A 188 -9.25 -6.03 7.15
C LEU A 188 -9.46 -5.30 8.47
N LEU A 189 -8.61 -4.34 8.77
CA LEU A 189 -8.72 -3.41 9.88
C LEU A 189 -9.10 -2.04 9.36
N PHE A 190 -9.78 -1.25 10.18
CA PHE A 190 -10.04 0.16 9.92
C PHE A 190 -9.24 1.03 10.87
N GLU A 191 -8.66 2.11 10.35
CA GLU A 191 -7.91 3.10 11.10
C GLU A 191 -8.65 4.45 11.04
N ALA A 192 -8.97 4.99 12.20
CA ALA A 192 -9.92 6.09 12.37
C ALA A 192 -9.57 7.36 11.58
N TYR A 193 -8.33 7.74 11.58
CA TYR A 193 -7.74 8.93 10.95
C TYR A 193 -6.22 8.80 10.96
N ASN A 194 -5.55 9.53 10.07
CA ASN A 194 -4.09 9.56 9.99
C ASN A 194 -3.48 10.52 11.05
N GLU A 195 -2.81 11.55 10.64
CA GLU A 195 -2.07 12.53 11.46
C GLU A 195 -2.94 13.76 11.69
N MET A 196 -3.86 13.71 12.65
CA MET A 196 -4.79 14.80 12.91
C MET A 196 -4.14 15.86 13.79
N LEU A 197 -4.00 17.06 13.23
CA LEU A 197 -3.45 18.25 13.89
C LEU A 197 -4.54 19.13 14.50
N ASP A 198 -4.19 20.07 15.35
CA ASP A 198 -5.09 21.11 15.85
C ASP A 198 -5.44 22.17 14.78
N ASP A 199 -6.29 23.13 15.13
CA ASP A 199 -6.71 24.19 14.19
C ASP A 199 -5.55 25.11 13.76
N ASP A 200 -4.41 25.07 14.42
CA ASP A 200 -3.19 25.81 14.11
C ASP A 200 -2.15 24.98 13.33
N ASN A 201 -2.48 23.73 12.96
CA ASN A 201 -1.61 22.77 12.29
C ASN A 201 -0.28 22.50 13.02
N CYS A 202 -0.34 22.34 14.34
CA CYS A 202 0.84 22.09 15.17
C CYS A 202 1.30 20.64 15.06
N TRP A 203 2.41 20.39 14.38
CA TRP A 203 3.05 19.07 14.33
C TRP A 203 3.70 18.70 15.67
N ASN A 204 3.66 17.43 16.03
CA ASN A 204 4.23 16.80 17.23
C ASN A 204 3.57 17.18 18.57
N TYR A 205 3.23 18.45 18.79
CA TYR A 205 2.62 18.94 20.02
C TYR A 205 1.40 19.79 19.71
N PRO A 206 0.25 19.50 20.29
CA PRO A 206 -0.88 20.41 20.16
C PRO A 206 -0.57 21.76 20.83
N SER A 207 -1.07 22.82 20.21
CA SER A 207 -0.90 24.21 20.72
C SER A 207 0.54 24.70 20.81
N TRP A 208 1.49 24.07 20.12
CA TRP A 208 2.87 24.54 20.05
C TRP A 208 3.30 24.73 18.60
N TYR A 209 3.60 25.95 18.25
CA TYR A 209 4.22 26.33 16.98
C TYR A 209 5.47 27.14 17.25
N SER A 210 6.44 27.14 16.36
CA SER A 210 7.76 27.78 16.56
C SER A 210 7.70 29.25 17.04
N ASN A 211 6.55 29.91 16.85
CA ASN A 211 6.31 31.31 17.20
C ASN A 211 5.19 31.52 18.23
N LYS A 212 4.60 30.43 18.78
CA LYS A 212 3.54 30.52 19.82
C LYS A 212 4.04 29.93 21.13
N ALA A 213 3.67 30.55 22.23
CA ALA A 213 3.86 29.95 23.54
C ALA A 213 2.90 28.75 23.69
N TYR A 214 3.40 27.66 24.27
CA TYR A 214 2.57 26.51 24.62
C TYR A 214 1.39 26.93 25.51
N ASN A 215 0.21 26.42 25.18
CA ASN A 215 -1.02 26.62 25.93
C ASN A 215 -1.62 25.26 26.34
N ALA A 216 -1.50 24.95 27.63
CA ALA A 216 -1.97 23.66 28.16
C ALA A 216 -3.48 23.43 27.99
N THR A 217 -4.30 24.50 28.04
CA THR A 217 -5.76 24.39 27.84
C THR A 217 -6.09 24.01 26.41
N SER A 218 -5.44 24.65 25.42
CA SER A 218 -5.63 24.31 24.01
C SER A 218 -5.08 22.92 23.68
N ALA A 219 -3.95 22.56 24.28
CA ALA A 219 -3.39 21.21 24.11
C ALA A 219 -4.34 20.14 24.65
N LYS A 220 -4.93 20.38 25.83
CA LYS A 220 -5.92 19.46 26.38
C LYS A 220 -7.18 19.36 25.53
N ASP A 221 -7.67 20.47 24.98
CA ASP A 221 -8.82 20.45 24.05
C ASP A 221 -8.54 19.58 22.81
N SER A 222 -7.30 19.63 22.29
CA SER A 222 -6.89 18.80 21.17
C SER A 222 -6.86 17.31 21.52
N TYR A 223 -6.33 16.93 22.68
CA TYR A 223 -6.38 15.54 23.13
C TYR A 223 -7.82 15.06 23.37
N ASP A 224 -8.66 15.92 23.97
CA ASP A 224 -10.09 15.61 24.17
C ASP A 224 -10.82 15.42 22.84
N ALA A 225 -10.48 16.21 21.81
CA ALA A 225 -11.05 16.07 20.47
C ALA A 225 -10.63 14.74 19.81
N ILE A 226 -9.35 14.37 19.88
CA ILE A 226 -8.85 13.06 19.40
C ILE A 226 -9.67 11.92 20.04
N ASN A 227 -9.86 11.96 21.35
CA ASN A 227 -10.63 10.95 22.08
C ASN A 227 -12.11 10.89 21.62
N LYS A 228 -12.72 12.05 21.31
CA LYS A 228 -14.09 12.12 20.79
C LYS A 228 -14.19 11.53 19.37
N TYR A 229 -13.25 11.83 18.47
CA TYR A 229 -13.22 11.23 17.12
C TYR A 229 -13.02 9.72 17.21
N ALA A 230 -12.11 9.24 18.05
CA ALA A 230 -11.87 7.84 18.26
C ALA A 230 -13.12 7.09 18.77
N GLN A 231 -13.88 7.67 19.73
CA GLN A 231 -15.12 7.09 20.22
C GLN A 231 -16.21 7.09 19.13
N SER A 232 -16.42 8.21 18.42
CA SER A 232 -17.39 8.28 17.31
C SER A 232 -17.10 7.23 16.23
N PHE A 233 -15.83 7.04 15.88
CA PHE A 233 -15.42 6.02 14.92
C PHE A 233 -15.83 4.62 15.36
N VAL A 234 -15.49 4.24 16.60
CA VAL A 234 -15.84 2.92 17.13
C VAL A 234 -17.36 2.73 17.14
N ASP A 235 -18.11 3.72 17.64
CA ASP A 235 -19.57 3.64 17.74
C ASP A 235 -20.23 3.44 16.38
N VAL A 236 -19.83 4.23 15.39
CA VAL A 236 -20.39 4.18 14.02
C VAL A 236 -20.04 2.87 13.32
N VAL A 237 -18.77 2.46 13.35
CA VAL A 237 -18.36 1.20 12.72
C VAL A 237 -19.10 0.01 13.35
N ARG A 238 -19.20 -0.04 14.68
CA ARG A 238 -19.93 -1.12 15.39
C ARG A 238 -21.43 -1.13 15.07
N ALA A 239 -22.03 0.05 14.84
CA ALA A 239 -23.46 0.18 14.52
C ALA A 239 -23.83 -0.43 13.17
N THR A 240 -22.92 -0.52 12.20
CA THR A 240 -23.18 -1.11 10.89
C THR A 240 -23.41 -2.64 10.95
N GLY A 241 -23.03 -3.31 12.02
CA GLY A 241 -23.29 -4.74 12.20
C GLY A 241 -22.35 -5.64 11.39
N GLY A 242 -22.81 -6.84 11.03
CA GLY A 242 -22.00 -7.82 10.32
C GLY A 242 -20.68 -8.13 11.05
N ASN A 243 -19.61 -8.32 10.28
CA ASN A 243 -18.27 -8.57 10.83
C ASN A 243 -17.67 -7.34 11.53
N ASN A 244 -18.21 -6.14 11.26
CA ASN A 244 -17.78 -4.93 11.95
C ASN A 244 -18.06 -4.95 13.47
N THR A 245 -18.97 -5.79 13.95
CA THR A 245 -19.19 -5.99 15.38
C THR A 245 -17.99 -6.60 16.11
N LYS A 246 -17.02 -7.18 15.37
CA LYS A 246 -15.84 -7.87 15.91
C LYS A 246 -14.53 -7.43 15.27
N ARG A 247 -14.58 -6.61 14.21
CA ARG A 247 -13.41 -6.13 13.47
C ARG A 247 -12.43 -5.44 14.40
N ASN A 248 -11.13 -5.71 14.26
CA ASN A 248 -10.11 -4.93 14.93
C ASN A 248 -10.06 -3.52 14.34
N LEU A 249 -10.08 -2.53 15.22
CA LEU A 249 -10.07 -1.10 14.89
C LEU A 249 -8.78 -0.47 15.40
N VAL A 250 -8.31 0.55 14.69
CA VAL A 250 -7.07 1.26 15.00
C VAL A 250 -7.40 2.71 15.25
N VAL A 251 -6.87 3.27 16.33
CA VAL A 251 -6.99 4.69 16.66
C VAL A 251 -5.60 5.29 16.81
N ASN A 252 -5.44 6.51 16.31
CA ASN A 252 -4.16 7.20 16.33
C ASN A 252 -4.11 8.21 17.47
N THR A 253 -2.91 8.50 17.91
CA THR A 253 -2.64 9.60 18.84
C THR A 253 -2.76 10.95 18.12
N TYR A 254 -2.68 12.06 18.84
CA TYR A 254 -2.54 13.39 18.22
C TYR A 254 -1.34 13.40 17.26
N ALA A 255 -1.54 13.84 16.02
CA ALA A 255 -0.52 13.84 14.96
C ALA A 255 0.14 12.46 14.72
N ALA A 256 -0.50 11.35 15.12
CA ALA A 256 0.11 10.03 15.22
C ALA A 256 1.45 10.03 16.00
N ALA A 257 1.69 11.03 16.84
CA ALA A 257 2.95 11.22 17.55
C ALA A 257 3.19 10.11 18.58
N CYS A 258 4.47 9.74 18.74
CA CYS A 258 4.90 8.66 19.62
C CYS A 258 5.31 9.14 21.04
N GLY A 259 4.94 10.36 21.42
CA GLY A 259 5.30 10.97 22.70
C GLY A 259 6.80 11.29 22.79
N GLY A 260 7.25 11.67 23.97
CA GLY A 260 8.65 12.04 24.24
C GLY A 260 8.80 13.49 24.64
N GLU A 261 10.04 13.90 24.84
CA GLU A 261 10.39 15.29 25.12
C GLU A 261 11.12 15.86 23.91
N TRP A 262 10.66 17.00 23.44
CA TRP A 262 11.37 17.79 22.44
C TRP A 262 11.96 19.00 23.14
N GLY A 263 13.13 19.46 22.78
CA GLY A 263 13.98 20.38 23.48
C GLY A 263 13.42 21.76 23.94
N ASN A 264 12.09 21.89 24.08
CA ASN A 264 11.37 23.07 24.57
C ASN A 264 10.92 22.93 26.03
N GLY A 265 11.23 21.80 26.71
CA GLY A 265 10.85 21.54 28.09
C GLY A 265 9.40 21.18 28.35
N HIS A 266 8.57 20.99 27.30
CA HIS A 266 7.20 20.53 27.42
C HIS A 266 7.10 19.05 27.03
N PRO A 267 6.57 18.17 27.90
CA PRO A 267 6.37 16.79 27.57
C PRO A 267 5.28 16.65 26.50
N ASN A 268 5.47 15.73 25.57
CA ASN A 268 4.40 15.32 24.67
C ASN A 268 3.54 14.28 25.38
N GLU A 269 2.35 14.69 25.79
CA GLU A 269 1.43 13.88 26.60
C GLU A 269 0.47 13.02 25.74
N THR A 270 0.65 13.00 24.43
CA THR A 270 -0.27 12.33 23.49
C THR A 270 -0.58 10.88 23.88
N LEU A 271 0.41 10.12 24.38
CA LEU A 271 0.21 8.74 24.82
C LEU A 271 -0.53 8.64 26.16
N THR A 272 -0.30 9.60 27.05
CA THR A 272 -0.91 9.63 28.38
C THR A 272 -2.37 10.08 28.31
N GLU A 273 -2.65 11.12 27.52
CA GLU A 273 -3.98 11.72 27.34
C GLU A 273 -4.91 10.91 26.42
N LEU A 274 -4.38 10.00 25.61
CA LEU A 274 -5.21 9.12 24.79
C LEU A 274 -6.10 8.24 25.67
N VAL A 275 -7.40 8.31 25.47
CA VAL A 275 -8.39 7.44 26.10
C VAL A 275 -8.78 6.35 25.10
N ILE A 276 -8.59 5.09 25.48
CA ILE A 276 -9.03 3.98 24.62
C ILE A 276 -10.56 3.97 24.55
N PRO A 277 -11.15 4.01 23.33
CA PRO A 277 -12.60 4.02 23.17
C PRO A 277 -13.28 2.84 23.87
N THR A 278 -14.44 3.10 24.44
CA THR A 278 -15.30 2.06 24.97
C THR A 278 -15.93 1.27 23.82
N ASP A 279 -15.72 -0.03 23.80
CA ASP A 279 -16.27 -0.92 22.78
C ASP A 279 -17.21 -1.95 23.40
N THR A 280 -18.49 -1.64 23.44
CA THR A 280 -19.51 -2.49 24.04
C THR A 280 -19.97 -3.65 23.13
N LYS A 281 -19.66 -3.61 21.83
CA LYS A 281 -20.09 -4.63 20.87
C LYS A 281 -19.06 -5.74 20.71
N ALA A 282 -17.80 -5.40 20.44
CA ALA A 282 -16.74 -6.39 20.33
C ALA A 282 -16.21 -6.81 21.70
N GLY A 283 -16.37 -5.98 22.71
CA GLY A 283 -15.76 -6.15 24.02
C GLY A 283 -14.29 -5.67 24.01
N SER A 284 -13.56 -5.99 25.07
CA SER A 284 -12.14 -5.63 25.17
C SER A 284 -11.28 -6.44 24.19
N GLY A 285 -10.18 -5.84 23.73
CA GLY A 285 -9.14 -6.52 22.93
C GLY A 285 -9.29 -6.41 21.43
N HIS A 286 -10.20 -5.57 20.91
CA HIS A 286 -10.38 -5.34 19.48
C HIS A 286 -9.98 -3.91 19.03
N ILE A 287 -9.20 -3.21 19.85
CA ILE A 287 -8.65 -1.90 19.52
C ILE A 287 -7.13 -1.96 19.62
N ALA A 288 -6.43 -1.43 18.60
CA ALA A 288 -5.01 -1.14 18.58
C ALA A 288 -4.78 0.36 18.56
N VAL A 289 -3.60 0.79 18.99
CA VAL A 289 -3.15 2.20 18.88
C VAL A 289 -2.04 2.28 17.86
N GLU A 290 -2.12 3.30 17.00
CA GLU A 290 -1.11 3.57 15.98
C GLU A 290 -0.35 4.85 16.27
N VAL A 291 0.95 4.81 15.95
CA VAL A 291 1.87 5.96 16.00
C VAL A 291 2.82 5.94 14.81
N HIS A 292 3.38 7.10 14.47
CA HIS A 292 4.37 7.29 13.42
C HIS A 292 5.71 7.73 13.97
N THR A 293 6.81 7.38 13.33
CA THR A 293 8.15 7.78 13.75
C THR A 293 9.15 7.82 12.60
N TYR A 294 9.94 8.90 12.54
CA TYR A 294 10.96 9.12 11.52
C TYR A 294 12.28 9.58 12.18
N PRO A 295 13.03 8.68 12.82
CA PRO A 295 14.30 9.03 13.46
C PRO A 295 15.36 9.50 12.47
N GLY A 296 16.25 10.39 12.90
CA GLY A 296 17.43 10.75 12.12
C GLY A 296 18.49 9.65 12.16
N VAL A 297 19.18 9.42 11.04
CA VAL A 297 20.20 8.35 10.89
C VAL A 297 21.62 8.89 10.67
N THR A 298 21.88 10.14 11.04
CA THR A 298 23.22 10.74 10.93
C THR A 298 24.21 10.23 12.00
N ASN A 299 23.70 9.81 13.15
CA ASN A 299 24.47 9.25 14.27
C ASN A 299 23.77 8.01 14.83
N MET A 300 24.23 6.83 14.45
CA MET A 300 23.58 5.55 14.79
C MET A 300 23.54 5.26 16.30
N THR A 301 24.46 5.80 17.11
CA THR A 301 24.37 5.67 18.58
C THR A 301 23.16 6.42 19.12
N ASN A 302 22.96 7.66 18.68
CA ASN A 302 21.79 8.47 19.06
C ASN A 302 20.51 7.83 18.53
N THR A 303 20.49 7.41 17.27
CA THR A 303 19.35 6.72 16.65
C THR A 303 18.92 5.51 17.46
N LYS A 304 19.85 4.63 17.84
CA LYS A 304 19.53 3.45 18.65
C LYS A 304 19.02 3.80 20.04
N ASN A 305 19.56 4.83 20.67
CA ASN A 305 19.07 5.33 21.97
C ASN A 305 17.63 5.85 21.84
N GLU A 306 17.34 6.62 20.78
CA GLU A 306 15.99 7.11 20.48
C GLU A 306 15.00 5.95 20.25
N VAL A 307 15.37 4.97 19.45
CA VAL A 307 14.57 3.75 19.19
C VAL A 307 14.29 2.97 20.49
N ASN A 308 15.29 2.80 21.36
CA ASN A 308 15.10 2.15 22.66
C ASN A 308 14.14 2.93 23.56
N ALA A 309 14.30 4.24 23.62
CA ALA A 309 13.41 5.12 24.40
C ALA A 309 11.98 5.09 23.86
N LEU A 310 11.82 5.09 22.54
CA LEU A 310 10.53 4.97 21.86
C LEU A 310 9.78 3.71 22.29
N PHE A 311 10.35 2.52 22.05
CA PHE A 311 9.66 1.27 22.37
C PHE A 311 9.40 1.07 23.85
N SER A 312 10.32 1.52 24.73
CA SER A 312 10.12 1.52 26.17
C SER A 312 8.93 2.39 26.58
N ARG A 313 8.80 3.57 25.99
CA ARG A 313 7.70 4.51 26.22
C ARG A 313 6.37 3.97 25.72
N LEU A 314 6.32 3.43 24.48
CA LEU A 314 5.11 2.81 23.92
C LEU A 314 4.64 1.65 24.79
N LYS A 315 5.56 0.77 25.20
CA LYS A 315 5.23 -0.32 26.12
C LYS A 315 4.65 0.20 27.43
N SER A 316 5.34 1.11 28.09
CA SER A 316 4.92 1.62 29.40
C SER A 316 3.58 2.37 29.36
N LYS A 317 3.38 3.25 28.32
CA LYS A 317 2.22 4.15 28.27
C LYS A 317 0.99 3.53 27.61
N LEU A 318 1.16 2.58 26.70
CA LEU A 318 0.06 1.97 25.95
C LEU A 318 -0.14 0.50 26.35
N THR A 319 0.86 -0.35 26.14
CA THR A 319 0.69 -1.79 26.38
C THR A 319 0.46 -2.11 27.85
N ASP A 320 1.34 -1.62 28.75
CA ASP A 320 1.24 -1.92 30.17
C ASP A 320 0.13 -1.11 30.86
N ALA A 321 0.02 0.20 30.54
CA ALA A 321 -0.92 1.09 31.22
C ALA A 321 -2.37 0.99 30.69
N LYS A 322 -2.56 0.70 29.41
CA LYS A 322 -3.87 0.72 28.74
C LYS A 322 -4.29 -0.65 28.18
N GLY A 323 -3.40 -1.66 28.18
CA GLY A 323 -3.70 -3.02 27.73
C GLY A 323 -3.93 -3.16 26.23
N VAL A 324 -3.39 -2.26 25.40
CA VAL A 324 -3.60 -2.24 23.95
C VAL A 324 -2.31 -2.55 23.20
N PRO A 325 -2.37 -3.29 22.06
CA PRO A 325 -1.23 -3.48 21.18
C PRO A 325 -0.95 -2.21 20.39
N VAL A 326 0.30 -2.07 19.94
CA VAL A 326 0.79 -0.89 19.21
C VAL A 326 1.17 -1.26 17.78
N ILE A 327 0.78 -0.41 16.84
CA ILE A 327 1.18 -0.43 15.45
C ILE A 327 2.06 0.80 15.20
N ILE A 328 3.21 0.61 14.55
CA ILE A 328 3.97 1.70 13.97
C ILE A 328 3.51 1.81 12.51
N GLY A 329 2.46 2.62 12.28
CA GLY A 329 1.78 2.71 10.98
C GLY A 329 2.61 3.36 9.90
N GLU A 330 3.53 4.25 10.30
CA GLU A 330 4.53 4.78 9.41
C GLU A 330 5.88 4.84 10.11
N TRP A 331 6.92 4.42 9.40
CA TRP A 331 8.29 4.64 9.81
C TRP A 331 9.21 4.71 8.60
N GLY A 332 10.29 5.44 8.77
CA GLY A 332 11.34 5.67 7.81
C GLY A 332 12.43 6.52 8.46
N THR A 333 13.17 7.28 7.66
CA THR A 333 14.17 8.23 8.17
C THR A 333 13.67 9.67 8.09
N ALA A 334 14.24 10.56 8.92
CA ALA A 334 13.79 11.95 9.05
C ALA A 334 13.85 12.78 7.75
N ASN A 335 14.67 12.37 6.77
CA ASN A 335 14.91 13.10 5.52
C ASN A 335 14.24 12.43 4.30
N ASN A 336 13.05 11.86 4.47
CA ASN A 336 12.24 11.27 3.39
C ASN A 336 12.86 10.07 2.67
N GLY A 337 13.48 9.13 3.39
CA GLY A 337 13.84 7.82 2.85
C GLY A 337 14.84 7.82 1.69
N GLU A 338 14.51 8.42 0.55
CA GLU A 338 15.37 8.40 -0.64
C GLU A 338 16.71 9.10 -0.42
N THR A 339 16.70 10.33 0.09
CA THR A 339 17.93 11.11 0.30
C THR A 339 18.86 10.43 1.32
N ASP A 340 18.30 9.88 2.41
CA ASP A 340 19.10 9.16 3.39
C ASP A 340 19.57 7.81 2.83
N TYR A 341 18.74 7.10 2.10
CA TYR A 341 19.11 5.84 1.45
C TYR A 341 20.28 6.03 0.48
N ASP A 342 20.28 7.10 -0.31
CA ASP A 342 21.34 7.38 -1.28
C ASP A 342 22.63 7.88 -0.64
N VAL A 343 22.52 8.70 0.42
CA VAL A 343 23.66 9.41 1.03
C VAL A 343 24.21 8.69 2.26
N ARG A 344 23.36 7.95 2.99
CA ARG A 344 23.67 7.26 4.27
C ARG A 344 23.23 5.81 4.25
N HIS A 345 23.41 5.15 3.12
CA HIS A 345 22.93 3.80 2.86
C HIS A 345 23.16 2.84 4.02
N ASP A 346 24.42 2.68 4.47
CA ASP A 346 24.77 1.74 5.52
C ASP A 346 24.04 2.05 6.84
N ASN A 347 23.87 3.33 7.17
CA ASN A 347 23.13 3.74 8.36
C ASN A 347 21.63 3.40 8.23
N VAL A 348 21.04 3.58 7.05
CA VAL A 348 19.63 3.24 6.79
C VAL A 348 19.41 1.73 6.94
N ILE A 349 20.30 0.91 6.39
CA ILE A 349 20.25 -0.55 6.52
C ILE A 349 20.41 -0.98 7.99
N GLU A 350 21.40 -0.43 8.69
CA GLU A 350 21.62 -0.71 10.12
C GLU A 350 20.42 -0.27 10.98
N PHE A 351 19.85 0.91 10.70
CA PHE A 351 18.65 1.39 11.37
C PHE A 351 17.46 0.47 11.16
N ALA A 352 17.18 0.07 9.92
CA ALA A 352 16.06 -0.79 9.59
C ALA A 352 16.15 -2.15 10.29
N ASP A 353 17.34 -2.78 10.26
CA ASP A 353 17.58 -4.03 10.98
C ASP A 353 17.33 -3.88 12.49
N TYR A 354 17.88 -2.83 13.09
CA TYR A 354 17.73 -2.58 14.51
C TYR A 354 16.29 -2.28 14.90
N PHE A 355 15.63 -1.37 14.16
CA PHE A 355 14.25 -0.94 14.41
C PHE A 355 13.26 -2.09 14.35
N VAL A 356 13.32 -2.90 13.29
CA VAL A 356 12.41 -4.03 13.10
C VAL A 356 12.63 -5.12 14.16
N LYS A 357 13.87 -5.41 14.54
CA LYS A 357 14.16 -6.33 15.64
C LYS A 357 13.60 -5.84 16.96
N LYS A 358 13.71 -4.53 17.24
CA LYS A 358 13.11 -3.92 18.43
C LYS A 358 11.59 -3.96 18.40
N ALA A 359 10.97 -3.63 17.28
CA ALA A 359 9.53 -3.73 17.13
C ALA A 359 9.02 -5.15 17.40
N LYS A 360 9.71 -6.16 16.87
CA LYS A 360 9.40 -7.57 17.14
C LYS A 360 9.54 -7.93 18.61
N GLU A 361 10.61 -7.47 19.29
CA GLU A 361 10.84 -7.67 20.73
C GLU A 361 9.67 -7.12 21.56
N TYR A 362 9.11 -5.98 21.15
CA TYR A 362 7.99 -5.32 21.83
C TYR A 362 6.60 -5.72 21.30
N ASN A 363 6.52 -6.70 20.40
CA ASN A 363 5.29 -7.17 19.75
C ASN A 363 4.52 -6.06 19.02
N CYS A 364 5.20 -5.14 18.37
CA CYS A 364 4.64 -4.13 17.51
C CYS A 364 4.69 -4.58 16.04
N ALA A 365 3.62 -4.34 15.29
CA ALA A 365 3.67 -4.39 13.82
C ALA A 365 4.24 -3.08 13.30
N THR A 366 4.93 -3.12 12.16
CA THR A 366 5.56 -1.93 11.57
C THR A 366 5.27 -1.83 10.08
N PHE A 367 5.04 -0.61 9.59
CA PHE A 367 4.74 -0.34 8.18
C PHE A 367 5.72 0.70 7.64
N HIS A 368 6.67 0.25 6.81
CA HIS A 368 7.62 1.17 6.19
C HIS A 368 6.90 2.14 5.25
N TRP A 369 7.23 3.45 5.34
CA TRP A 369 6.64 4.44 4.45
C TRP A 369 7.27 4.37 3.06
N MET A 370 6.49 4.10 2.12
CA MET A 370 6.42 3.88 0.69
C MET A 370 7.70 3.62 -0.16
N GLY A 371 8.89 4.10 0.17
CA GLY A 371 10.07 4.15 -0.72
C GLY A 371 10.66 2.82 -1.20
N LEU A 372 10.21 1.67 -0.69
CA LEU A 372 10.71 0.36 -1.13
C LEU A 372 10.45 0.08 -2.61
N THR A 373 9.32 0.57 -3.13
CA THR A 373 8.99 0.56 -4.55
C THR A 373 8.22 1.83 -4.90
N ASP A 374 8.59 2.50 -6.01
CA ASP A 374 8.11 3.81 -6.36
C ASP A 374 8.02 4.00 -7.89
N GLY A 375 7.15 4.92 -8.33
CA GLY A 375 6.96 5.26 -9.72
C GLY A 375 6.65 4.05 -10.60
N THR A 376 7.24 3.99 -11.78
CA THR A 376 7.03 2.91 -12.76
C THR A 376 7.38 1.51 -12.23
N ASN A 377 8.24 1.43 -11.21
CA ASN A 377 8.63 0.16 -10.60
C ASN A 377 7.45 -0.55 -9.92
N ARG A 378 6.44 0.20 -9.44
CA ARG A 378 5.20 -0.40 -8.94
C ARG A 378 4.38 -1.12 -10.02
N SER A 379 4.44 -0.64 -11.28
CA SER A 379 3.80 -1.31 -12.42
C SER A 379 4.54 -2.56 -12.87
N LEU A 380 5.83 -2.63 -12.59
CA LEU A 380 6.75 -3.68 -13.01
C LEU A 380 6.99 -4.73 -11.92
N PRO A 381 6.27 -4.68 -10.82
CA PRO A 381 6.51 -5.20 -9.47
C PRO A 381 7.98 -5.51 -9.18
N VAL A 382 8.78 -4.43 -9.05
CA VAL A 382 10.19 -4.47 -8.65
C VAL A 382 10.48 -3.46 -7.54
N PHE A 383 11.58 -3.63 -6.84
CA PHE A 383 12.01 -2.76 -5.76
C PHE A 383 12.95 -1.66 -6.25
N ASN A 384 12.79 -0.46 -5.70
CA ASN A 384 13.79 0.61 -5.76
C ASN A 384 14.89 0.37 -4.73
N GLN A 385 14.48 -0.08 -3.54
CA GLN A 385 15.34 -0.30 -2.37
C GLN A 385 15.27 -1.78 -1.97
N ALA A 386 15.78 -2.65 -2.84
CA ALA A 386 15.68 -4.10 -2.72
C ALA A 386 16.35 -4.65 -1.46
N ASP A 387 17.54 -4.17 -1.13
CA ASP A 387 18.30 -4.57 0.04
C ASP A 387 17.70 -4.06 1.36
N LEU A 388 17.06 -2.88 1.33
CA LEU A 388 16.28 -2.40 2.48
C LEU A 388 15.04 -3.27 2.70
N ALA A 389 14.31 -3.62 1.64
CA ALA A 389 13.18 -4.54 1.72
C ALA A 389 13.60 -5.92 2.25
N GLU A 390 14.72 -6.46 1.74
CA GLU A 390 15.33 -7.70 2.25
C GLU A 390 15.69 -7.59 3.73
N THR A 391 16.33 -6.49 4.13
CA THR A 391 16.74 -6.24 5.51
C THR A 391 15.54 -6.22 6.46
N ILE A 392 14.46 -5.52 6.11
CA ILE A 392 13.22 -5.45 6.90
C ILE A 392 12.65 -6.86 7.12
N VAL A 393 12.50 -7.63 6.04
CA VAL A 393 11.93 -8.98 6.11
C VAL A 393 12.82 -9.92 6.89
N LYS A 394 14.12 -9.88 6.64
CA LYS A 394 15.11 -10.71 7.33
C LYS A 394 15.22 -10.38 8.83
N ALA A 395 15.17 -9.10 9.19
CA ALA A 395 15.18 -8.68 10.59
C ALA A 395 14.00 -9.24 11.38
N TYR A 396 12.82 -9.31 10.75
CA TYR A 396 11.62 -9.86 11.39
C TYR A 396 11.58 -11.39 11.38
N HIS A 397 11.76 -12.02 10.20
CA HIS A 397 11.57 -13.47 10.03
C HIS A 397 12.84 -14.28 10.31
N GLY A 398 14.03 -13.68 10.31
CA GLY A 398 15.33 -14.35 10.41
C GLY A 398 15.85 -14.87 9.06
N ASN A 399 15.01 -14.90 8.03
CA ASN A 399 15.36 -15.29 6.67
C ASN A 399 14.37 -14.67 5.66
N THR A 400 14.66 -14.78 4.37
CA THR A 400 13.85 -14.25 3.27
C THR A 400 13.04 -15.32 2.52
N GLY A 401 13.08 -16.57 2.98
CA GLY A 401 12.43 -17.68 2.26
C GLY A 401 13.03 -17.95 0.88
N GLY A 402 14.19 -17.36 0.54
CA GLY A 402 14.83 -17.47 -0.77
C GLY A 402 14.30 -16.53 -1.85
N PHE A 403 13.46 -15.57 -1.48
CA PHE A 403 13.01 -14.52 -2.41
C PHE A 403 14.18 -13.61 -2.81
N LYS A 404 14.27 -13.20 -4.07
CA LYS A 404 15.44 -12.50 -4.63
C LYS A 404 15.32 -10.97 -4.66
N TYR A 405 14.22 -10.39 -4.21
CA TYR A 405 13.98 -8.93 -4.22
C TYR A 405 14.35 -8.27 -5.55
N PRO A 406 13.57 -8.49 -6.61
CA PRO A 406 13.91 -8.03 -7.95
C PRO A 406 14.00 -6.52 -8.04
N THR A 407 14.94 -6.05 -8.85
CA THR A 407 15.16 -4.65 -9.18
C THR A 407 14.83 -4.37 -10.64
N ARG A 408 14.91 -3.10 -11.06
CA ARG A 408 14.76 -2.72 -12.47
C ARG A 408 15.77 -3.44 -13.38
N ASP A 409 16.96 -3.74 -12.87
CA ASP A 409 18.01 -4.42 -13.64
C ASP A 409 17.69 -5.89 -13.96
N ASP A 410 16.79 -6.51 -13.20
CA ASP A 410 16.30 -7.87 -13.43
C ASP A 410 15.25 -7.95 -14.55
N ILE A 411 14.76 -6.79 -15.04
CA ILE A 411 13.77 -6.73 -16.10
C ILE A 411 14.45 -6.55 -17.45
N THR A 412 14.11 -7.43 -18.38
CA THR A 412 14.46 -7.24 -19.79
C THR A 412 13.25 -6.70 -20.54
N SER A 413 13.39 -5.50 -21.07
CA SER A 413 12.34 -4.84 -21.85
C SER A 413 12.88 -4.49 -23.24
N GLU A 414 12.00 -4.55 -24.24
CA GLU A 414 12.22 -3.90 -25.54
C GLU A 414 11.23 -2.74 -25.67
N TYR A 415 11.67 -1.68 -26.33
CA TYR A 415 10.89 -0.47 -26.53
C TYR A 415 10.51 -0.31 -27.98
N GLU A 416 9.24 -0.48 -28.30
CA GLU A 416 8.72 -0.14 -29.64
C GLU A 416 8.57 1.37 -29.75
N VAL A 417 9.25 1.97 -30.71
CA VAL A 417 9.27 3.41 -30.94
C VAL A 417 8.67 3.74 -32.29
N THR A 418 7.70 4.65 -32.31
CA THR A 418 7.14 5.22 -33.55
C THR A 418 7.43 6.71 -33.60
N TYR A 419 8.04 7.17 -34.67
CA TYR A 419 8.40 8.58 -34.90
C TYR A 419 7.31 9.23 -35.76
N ASN A 420 6.52 10.13 -35.15
CA ASN A 420 5.33 10.71 -35.78
C ASN A 420 5.68 11.84 -36.78
N ASN A 421 6.83 12.49 -36.60
CA ASN A 421 7.27 13.59 -37.45
C ASN A 421 8.73 13.38 -37.90
N GLN A 422 9.12 14.04 -39.00
CA GLN A 422 10.53 14.17 -39.35
C GLN A 422 11.28 14.87 -38.21
N TRP A 423 12.46 14.37 -37.88
CA TRP A 423 13.33 14.85 -36.79
C TRP A 423 12.78 14.61 -35.38
N SER A 424 11.74 13.81 -35.23
CA SER A 424 11.30 13.35 -33.92
C SER A 424 12.43 12.67 -33.14
N GLU A 425 12.40 12.79 -31.82
CA GLU A 425 13.51 12.39 -30.95
C GLU A 425 13.04 11.52 -29.78
N LEU A 426 13.74 10.41 -29.57
CA LEU A 426 13.65 9.52 -28.43
C LEU A 426 14.77 9.85 -27.44
N ASN A 427 14.49 10.06 -26.16
CA ASN A 427 15.53 10.14 -25.15
C ASN A 427 16.21 8.77 -24.98
N LEU A 428 17.51 8.73 -25.10
CA LEU A 428 18.38 7.61 -24.71
C LEU A 428 19.01 7.87 -23.33
N ILE A 429 19.29 9.14 -23.03
CA ILE A 429 19.79 9.63 -21.74
C ILE A 429 19.11 10.95 -21.45
N GLN A 430 18.58 11.09 -20.25
CA GLN A 430 18.06 12.34 -19.71
C GLN A 430 18.80 12.66 -18.41
N GLY A 431 19.19 13.91 -18.27
CA GLY A 431 19.99 14.38 -17.15
C GLY A 431 21.46 14.61 -17.53
N THR A 432 22.17 15.35 -16.69
CA THR A 432 23.53 15.77 -16.93
C THR A 432 24.53 14.66 -16.63
N ILE A 433 25.32 14.29 -17.63
CA ILE A 433 26.44 13.35 -17.50
C ILE A 433 27.76 14.03 -17.77
N SER A 434 28.82 13.62 -17.07
CA SER A 434 30.17 14.15 -17.25
C SER A 434 31.01 13.26 -18.18
N THR A 435 31.65 13.86 -19.16
CA THR A 435 32.63 13.15 -20.03
C THR A 435 33.93 12.81 -19.28
N SER A 436 34.12 13.32 -18.05
CA SER A 436 35.19 12.84 -17.17
C SER A 436 34.91 11.45 -16.61
N THR A 437 33.65 11.09 -16.43
CA THR A 437 33.19 9.79 -15.88
C THR A 437 32.87 8.79 -16.99
N TYR A 438 32.20 9.25 -18.06
CA TYR A 438 31.73 8.41 -19.15
C TYR A 438 32.51 8.66 -20.42
N LYS A 439 32.75 7.61 -21.22
CA LYS A 439 33.44 7.67 -22.52
C LYS A 439 32.52 7.47 -23.71
N GLY A 440 31.27 7.06 -23.51
CA GLY A 440 30.34 6.81 -24.61
C GLY A 440 29.01 6.22 -24.20
N LEU A 441 28.21 5.92 -25.22
CA LEU A 441 26.92 5.26 -25.13
C LEU A 441 26.85 4.10 -26.13
N GLU A 442 26.34 2.95 -25.73
CA GLU A 442 26.03 1.82 -26.62
C GLU A 442 24.51 1.70 -26.74
N LEU A 443 24.05 1.60 -27.98
CA LEU A 443 22.65 1.36 -28.34
C LEU A 443 22.53 0.03 -29.06
N GLU A 444 21.53 -0.77 -28.65
CA GLU A 444 21.16 -2.01 -29.33
C GLU A 444 19.71 -1.95 -29.81
N LEU A 445 19.52 -2.06 -31.12
CA LEU A 445 18.22 -2.17 -31.80
C LEU A 445 17.92 -3.63 -32.12
N ALA A 446 16.65 -3.98 -32.32
CA ALA A 446 16.25 -5.32 -32.75
C ALA A 446 16.80 -5.67 -34.13
N GLU A 447 16.87 -4.68 -35.03
CA GLU A 447 17.33 -4.82 -36.40
C GLU A 447 18.24 -3.63 -36.81
N ALA A 448 19.10 -3.85 -37.76
CA ALA A 448 19.90 -2.76 -38.35
C ALA A 448 18.97 -1.76 -39.05
N PRO A 449 19.08 -0.46 -38.78
CA PRO A 449 18.23 0.53 -39.43
C PRO A 449 18.61 0.71 -40.91
N ALA A 450 17.65 1.20 -41.70
CA ALA A 450 17.97 1.67 -43.06
C ALA A 450 19.00 2.81 -43.01
N ALA A 451 19.78 2.94 -44.06
CA ALA A 451 20.84 3.98 -44.15
C ALA A 451 20.25 5.37 -43.89
N LYS A 452 20.85 6.10 -42.95
CA LYS A 452 20.44 7.46 -42.55
C LYS A 452 19.03 7.55 -41.95
N ALA A 453 18.42 6.43 -41.55
CA ALA A 453 17.10 6.46 -40.90
C ALA A 453 17.16 7.14 -39.54
N PHE A 454 18.20 6.89 -38.78
CA PHE A 454 18.38 7.39 -37.43
C PHE A 454 19.79 7.90 -37.18
N GLN A 455 19.89 8.88 -36.29
CA GLN A 455 21.17 9.42 -35.80
C GLN A 455 21.12 9.67 -34.30
N PHE A 456 22.24 9.54 -33.61
CA PHE A 456 22.44 10.11 -32.29
C PHE A 456 22.47 11.64 -32.39
N LYS A 457 21.88 12.34 -31.42
CA LYS A 457 22.03 13.78 -31.23
C LYS A 457 22.38 14.07 -29.77
N VAL A 458 23.41 14.89 -29.56
CA VAL A 458 23.99 15.16 -28.24
C VAL A 458 23.76 16.64 -27.89
N TYR A 459 23.21 16.88 -26.70
CA TYR A 459 22.94 18.23 -26.20
C TYR A 459 23.89 18.62 -25.06
N PRO A 460 24.31 19.89 -24.95
CA PRO A 460 23.88 21.05 -25.76
C PRO A 460 24.67 21.25 -27.07
N SER A 461 25.64 20.38 -27.40
CA SER A 461 26.56 20.57 -28.53
C SER A 461 25.91 20.43 -29.91
N GLU A 462 24.72 19.82 -29.98
CA GLU A 462 24.00 19.46 -31.21
C GLU A 462 24.79 18.58 -32.19
N LYS A 463 25.85 17.93 -31.71
CA LYS A 463 26.60 16.98 -32.52
C LYS A 463 25.76 15.75 -32.82
N THR A 464 25.86 15.26 -34.05
CA THR A 464 25.16 14.08 -34.54
C THR A 464 26.13 13.02 -35.05
N GLN A 465 25.65 11.75 -34.98
CA GLN A 465 26.35 10.61 -35.58
C GLN A 465 25.29 9.61 -36.07
N ASP A 466 25.43 9.18 -37.33
CA ASP A 466 24.50 8.19 -37.92
C ASP A 466 24.55 6.87 -37.17
N ILE A 467 23.37 6.23 -37.03
CA ILE A 467 23.18 4.87 -36.48
C ILE A 467 23.10 3.93 -37.70
N THR A 468 24.11 3.11 -37.90
CA THR A 468 24.26 2.30 -39.12
C THR A 468 24.15 0.79 -38.89
N ALA A 469 24.09 0.35 -37.66
CA ALA A 469 24.00 -1.07 -37.30
C ALA A 469 23.02 -1.29 -36.13
N ALA A 470 22.55 -2.52 -35.99
CA ALA A 470 21.71 -2.90 -34.86
C ALA A 470 22.40 -2.65 -33.52
N LYS A 471 23.70 -2.82 -33.45
CA LYS A 471 24.53 -2.43 -32.31
C LYS A 471 25.45 -1.30 -32.70
N SER A 472 25.21 -0.12 -32.13
CA SER A 472 25.91 1.12 -32.44
C SER A 472 26.49 1.78 -31.20
N THR A 473 27.67 2.37 -31.31
CA THR A 473 28.34 3.07 -30.20
C THR A 473 28.57 4.53 -30.56
N LEU A 474 28.16 5.43 -29.67
CA LEU A 474 28.51 6.83 -29.68
C LEU A 474 29.69 7.04 -28.75
N THR A 475 30.86 7.43 -29.28
CA THR A 475 32.03 7.78 -28.47
C THR A 475 32.04 9.28 -28.17
N PHE A 476 32.19 9.64 -26.89
CA PHE A 476 32.23 11.04 -26.49
C PHE A 476 33.56 11.68 -26.87
N THR A 477 33.49 12.80 -27.56
CA THR A 477 34.63 13.57 -28.01
C THR A 477 34.66 14.95 -27.32
N SER A 478 35.79 15.63 -27.37
CA SER A 478 35.92 16.99 -26.85
C SER A 478 34.95 18.00 -27.53
N ALA A 479 34.57 17.72 -28.77
CA ALA A 479 33.59 18.54 -29.51
C ALA A 479 32.15 18.45 -28.93
N MET A 480 31.86 17.46 -28.08
CA MET A 480 30.58 17.31 -27.39
C MET A 480 30.54 18.03 -26.03
N GLY A 481 31.69 18.60 -25.60
CA GLY A 481 31.83 19.29 -24.32
C GLY A 481 32.17 18.37 -23.16
N THR A 482 32.34 18.96 -21.98
CA THR A 482 32.65 18.24 -20.74
C THR A 482 31.40 17.78 -19.98
N SER A 483 30.24 18.36 -20.32
CA SER A 483 28.94 18.10 -19.72
C SER A 483 27.91 17.90 -20.82
N ILE A 484 27.23 16.76 -20.81
CA ILE A 484 26.17 16.40 -21.76
C ILE A 484 24.87 16.37 -20.99
N SER A 485 23.88 17.17 -21.41
CA SER A 485 22.59 17.27 -20.72
C SER A 485 21.55 16.26 -21.22
N ARG A 486 21.73 15.75 -22.46
CA ARG A 486 20.82 14.79 -23.10
C ARG A 486 21.48 14.13 -24.28
N ILE A 487 21.12 12.87 -24.54
CA ILE A 487 21.41 12.15 -25.77
C ILE A 487 20.10 11.58 -26.31
N THR A 488 19.80 11.83 -27.57
CA THR A 488 18.60 11.32 -28.22
C THR A 488 18.93 10.46 -29.44
N MET A 489 17.97 9.62 -29.84
CA MET A 489 17.92 9.02 -31.18
C MET A 489 16.89 9.80 -31.99
N GLN A 490 17.35 10.47 -33.04
CA GLN A 490 16.56 11.31 -33.91
C GLN A 490 16.26 10.59 -35.23
N SER A 491 14.99 10.64 -35.68
CA SER A 491 14.57 10.05 -36.96
C SER A 491 14.62 11.05 -38.10
N SER A 492 15.14 10.64 -39.24
CA SER A 492 15.19 11.48 -40.46
C SER A 492 13.84 11.60 -41.18
N GLN A 493 12.85 10.74 -40.85
CA GLN A 493 11.55 10.71 -41.53
C GLN A 493 10.41 10.44 -40.55
N ALA A 494 9.24 11.02 -40.85
CA ALA A 494 8.00 10.66 -40.19
C ALA A 494 7.60 9.22 -40.53
N GLY A 495 6.98 8.53 -39.56
CA GLY A 495 6.50 7.17 -39.74
C GLY A 495 7.56 6.08 -39.55
N ASN A 496 8.84 6.44 -39.37
CA ASN A 496 9.86 5.44 -38.99
C ASN A 496 9.48 4.73 -37.68
N LYS A 497 9.78 3.44 -37.63
CA LYS A 497 9.61 2.60 -36.45
C LYS A 497 10.89 1.84 -36.18
N THR A 498 11.13 1.53 -34.92
CA THR A 498 12.24 0.68 -34.51
C THR A 498 11.95 0.10 -33.13
N THR A 499 12.64 -0.98 -32.79
CA THR A 499 12.61 -1.55 -31.45
C THR A 499 13.99 -1.38 -30.81
N VAL A 500 14.05 -0.66 -29.71
CA VAL A 500 15.24 -0.50 -28.88
C VAL A 500 15.28 -1.62 -27.85
N LYS A 501 16.37 -2.40 -27.83
CA LYS A 501 16.61 -3.48 -26.87
C LYS A 501 17.32 -3.00 -25.62
N ASN A 502 18.46 -2.35 -25.82
CA ASN A 502 19.29 -1.90 -24.72
C ASN A 502 19.95 -0.56 -25.03
N VAL A 503 20.15 0.23 -23.98
CA VAL A 503 20.97 1.42 -24.02
C VAL A 503 21.88 1.40 -22.80
N TYR A 504 23.18 1.58 -22.98
CA TYR A 504 24.15 1.60 -21.90
C TYR A 504 25.04 2.83 -21.98
N LEU A 505 25.18 3.55 -20.88
CA LEU A 505 26.30 4.46 -20.66
C LEU A 505 27.55 3.66 -20.36
N ILE A 506 28.67 4.01 -20.99
CA ILE A 506 29.94 3.33 -20.82
C ILE A 506 30.87 4.24 -20.01
N LYS A 507 31.22 3.81 -18.80
CA LYS A 507 32.23 4.48 -17.97
C LYS A 507 33.63 4.35 -18.57
N LYS A 508 34.56 5.20 -18.12
CA LYS A 508 35.95 5.16 -18.57
C LYS A 508 36.66 3.85 -18.25
N ASP A 509 36.30 3.20 -17.14
CA ASP A 509 36.80 1.88 -16.76
C ASP A 509 36.22 0.72 -17.61
N GLY A 510 35.24 1.01 -18.47
CA GLY A 510 34.56 0.03 -19.30
C GLY A 510 33.27 -0.53 -18.72
N THR A 511 32.94 -0.23 -17.47
CA THR A 511 31.67 -0.63 -16.85
C THR A 511 30.51 -0.04 -17.64
N LYS A 512 29.45 -0.83 -17.86
CA LYS A 512 28.22 -0.43 -18.53
C LYS A 512 27.13 -0.18 -17.50
N GLN A 513 26.48 0.95 -17.61
CA GLN A 513 25.30 1.33 -16.83
C GLN A 513 24.09 1.35 -17.75
N LYS A 514 23.10 0.48 -17.51
CA LYS A 514 21.85 0.46 -18.27
C LYS A 514 21.07 1.74 -18.07
N THR A 515 20.41 2.22 -19.12
CA THR A 515 19.55 3.40 -19.09
C THR A 515 18.19 3.07 -19.66
N GLU A 516 17.18 3.85 -19.30
CA GLU A 516 15.82 3.74 -19.82
C GLU A 516 15.61 4.74 -20.93
N VAL A 517 14.80 4.37 -21.92
CA VAL A 517 14.38 5.27 -22.99
C VAL A 517 13.01 5.87 -22.67
N SER A 518 12.80 7.09 -23.13
CA SER A 518 11.51 7.77 -22.98
C SER A 518 11.19 8.64 -24.18
N ALA A 519 9.91 8.87 -24.43
CA ALA A 519 9.49 9.81 -25.48
C ALA A 519 9.99 11.22 -25.13
N PHE A 520 10.54 11.94 -26.11
CA PHE A 520 10.95 13.33 -25.93
C PHE A 520 10.15 14.28 -26.83
N TRP A 521 10.31 14.16 -28.14
CA TRP A 521 9.62 15.03 -29.10
C TRP A 521 9.12 14.25 -30.30
N GLY A 522 7.80 14.34 -30.53
CA GLY A 522 7.17 13.79 -31.74
C GLY A 522 7.28 12.27 -31.91
N CYS A 523 7.57 11.51 -30.85
CA CYS A 523 7.57 10.06 -30.90
C CYS A 523 6.65 9.47 -29.80
N SER A 524 6.22 8.25 -30.01
CA SER A 524 5.55 7.41 -29.01
C SER A 524 6.40 6.18 -28.73
N VAL A 525 6.38 5.74 -27.45
CA VAL A 525 7.16 4.61 -26.95
C VAL A 525 6.22 3.66 -26.24
N THR A 526 6.30 2.38 -26.60
CA THR A 526 5.63 1.29 -25.89
C THR A 526 6.70 0.36 -25.32
N GLU A 527 6.72 0.16 -24.02
CA GLU A 527 7.61 -0.81 -23.39
C GLU A 527 6.97 -2.19 -23.41
N ASN A 528 7.66 -3.16 -23.99
CA ASN A 528 7.30 -4.58 -24.00
C ASN A 528 8.26 -5.34 -23.07
N ILE A 529 7.77 -5.83 -21.97
CA ILE A 529 8.55 -6.67 -21.05
C ILE A 529 8.70 -8.06 -21.67
N ILE A 530 9.94 -8.44 -22.00
CA ILE A 530 10.26 -9.72 -22.66
C ILE A 530 10.53 -10.80 -21.63
N THR A 531 11.29 -10.48 -20.60
CA THR A 531 11.49 -11.33 -19.45
C THR A 531 11.22 -10.48 -18.24
N GLY A 532 10.03 -10.60 -17.70
CA GLY A 532 9.77 -10.20 -16.33
C GLY A 532 10.42 -11.21 -15.40
N ILE A 533 10.45 -10.88 -14.14
CA ILE A 533 10.75 -11.81 -13.07
C ILE A 533 10.05 -13.12 -13.41
N MET A 534 10.86 -14.16 -13.69
CA MET A 534 10.32 -15.50 -13.81
C MET A 534 9.44 -15.69 -12.58
N PRO A 535 8.16 -16.07 -12.73
CA PRO A 535 7.40 -16.46 -11.57
C PRO A 535 8.31 -17.42 -10.83
N VAL A 536 8.65 -17.08 -9.58
CA VAL A 536 9.32 -18.03 -8.70
C VAL A 536 8.54 -19.31 -8.93
N THR A 537 9.20 -20.31 -9.50
CA THR A 537 8.57 -21.59 -9.73
C THR A 537 8.11 -21.99 -8.34
N TYR A 538 6.83 -21.77 -8.10
CA TYR A 538 6.16 -22.33 -6.97
C TYR A 538 6.49 -23.82 -7.07
N THR A 539 7.45 -24.30 -6.30
CA THR A 539 7.31 -25.62 -5.76
C THR A 539 6.01 -25.48 -4.99
N ARG A 540 4.92 -25.78 -5.67
CA ARG A 540 3.61 -25.92 -5.07
C ARG A 540 3.87 -26.67 -3.77
N SER A 541 3.89 -25.95 -2.65
CA SER A 541 3.45 -26.57 -1.44
C SER A 541 2.12 -27.14 -1.87
N THR A 542 2.06 -28.45 -2.03
CA THR A 542 0.82 -29.14 -2.32
C THR A 542 -0.01 -28.92 -1.07
N ASP A 543 -0.70 -27.77 -1.01
CA ASP A 543 -1.70 -27.54 0.01
C ASP A 543 -2.84 -28.51 -0.32
N HIS A 544 -2.75 -29.70 0.25
CA HIS A 544 -3.76 -30.74 0.11
C HIS A 544 -5.07 -30.40 0.80
N HIS A 545 -5.17 -29.19 1.37
CA HIS A 545 -6.37 -28.76 2.03
C HIS A 545 -7.50 -28.49 1.02
N ILE A 546 -8.69 -28.89 1.39
CA ILE A 546 -9.91 -28.68 0.62
C ILE A 546 -10.66 -27.50 1.22
N TYR A 547 -11.12 -26.60 0.39
CA TYR A 547 -11.88 -25.41 0.80
C TYR A 547 -13.28 -25.44 0.16
N ASN A 548 -14.29 -24.96 0.87
CA ASN A 548 -15.60 -24.69 0.28
C ASN A 548 -15.55 -23.41 -0.60
N LEU A 549 -16.65 -23.07 -1.26
CA LEU A 549 -16.72 -21.89 -2.12
C LEU A 549 -16.61 -20.56 -1.36
N SER A 550 -16.76 -20.60 -0.05
CA SER A 550 -16.56 -19.44 0.86
C SER A 550 -15.13 -19.35 1.40
N GLY A 551 -14.18 -20.15 0.87
CA GLY A 551 -12.77 -20.14 1.28
C GLY A 551 -12.48 -20.82 2.62
N GLN A 552 -13.44 -21.50 3.25
CA GLN A 552 -13.25 -22.20 4.50
C GLN A 552 -12.65 -23.58 4.27
N ARG A 553 -11.64 -23.95 5.06
CA ARG A 553 -11.03 -25.28 5.03
C ARG A 553 -12.04 -26.34 5.48
N VAL A 554 -12.15 -27.40 4.70
CA VAL A 554 -13.05 -28.53 4.96
C VAL A 554 -12.22 -29.80 5.16
N THR A 555 -12.24 -30.34 6.38
CA THR A 555 -11.50 -31.57 6.72
C THR A 555 -12.17 -32.84 6.22
N ASN A 556 -13.51 -32.87 6.16
CA ASN A 556 -14.30 -33.98 5.62
C ASN A 556 -15.36 -33.46 4.63
N PRO A 557 -14.97 -33.21 3.36
CA PRO A 557 -15.89 -32.68 2.37
C PRO A 557 -16.94 -33.74 2.00
N GLY A 558 -18.23 -33.40 2.16
CA GLY A 558 -19.36 -34.16 1.66
C GLY A 558 -19.52 -34.00 0.14
N LYS A 559 -20.70 -34.37 -0.42
CA LYS A 559 -21.02 -34.07 -1.84
C LYS A 559 -21.10 -32.56 -2.04
N GLY A 560 -20.40 -32.02 -3.02
CA GLY A 560 -20.44 -30.59 -3.30
C GLY A 560 -19.28 -30.09 -4.15
N ILE A 561 -19.27 -28.78 -4.42
CA ILE A 561 -18.20 -28.11 -5.13
C ILE A 561 -17.20 -27.55 -4.11
N TYR A 562 -15.93 -27.83 -4.32
CA TYR A 562 -14.83 -27.45 -3.47
C TYR A 562 -13.67 -26.89 -4.27
N ILE A 563 -12.73 -26.24 -3.59
CA ILE A 563 -11.48 -25.72 -4.13
C ILE A 563 -10.32 -26.50 -3.50
N GLN A 564 -9.41 -27.01 -4.31
CA GLN A 564 -8.15 -27.61 -3.87
C GLN A 564 -7.05 -27.22 -4.86
N ASN A 565 -5.92 -26.76 -4.38
CA ASN A 565 -4.81 -26.27 -5.21
C ASN A 565 -5.27 -25.19 -6.23
N GLY A 566 -6.17 -24.29 -5.81
CA GLY A 566 -6.70 -23.22 -6.66
C GLY A 566 -7.65 -23.69 -7.77
N LYS A 567 -8.03 -24.97 -7.82
CA LYS A 567 -8.96 -25.53 -8.81
C LYS A 567 -10.27 -25.95 -8.17
N LYS A 568 -11.39 -25.58 -8.82
CA LYS A 568 -12.72 -26.08 -8.43
C LYS A 568 -12.86 -27.55 -8.85
N PHE A 569 -13.37 -28.38 -7.97
CA PHE A 569 -13.72 -29.76 -8.27
C PHE A 569 -15.05 -30.12 -7.60
N TYR A 570 -15.73 -31.13 -8.15
CA TYR A 570 -16.95 -31.65 -7.56
C TYR A 570 -16.68 -33.01 -6.92
N ARG A 571 -17.03 -33.16 -5.65
CA ARG A 571 -16.99 -34.43 -4.94
C ARG A 571 -18.38 -35.09 -5.04
N LYS A 572 -18.44 -36.29 -5.62
CA LYS A 572 -19.67 -37.07 -5.79
C LYS A 572 -20.17 -37.71 -4.51
#